data_617bdc52a7770549d88f129fc693a7e2
#
_entry.id   617bdc52a7770549d88f129fc693a7e2
#
_cell.length_a   1.000
_cell.length_b   1.000
_cell.length_c   1.000
_cell.angle_alpha   90.00
_cell.angle_beta   90.00
_cell.angle_gamma   90.00
#
_symmetry.space_group_name_H-M   'P 1'
#
loop_
_entity.id
_entity.type
_entity.pdbx_description
1 polymer ?
#
loop_
_entity_poly.entity_id
_entity_poly.type
_entity_poly.pdbx_seq_one_letter_code
_entity_poly.pdbx_strand_id
1 'polypeptide(L)'
;MESHVLRKKFLEFFASRGHAPVASSSLIPDDKSVLLTTAGMQQFKPYLTGIADPVNDFGGKNVFTIQKCFRTDDIDEVGDFSHLTFFEMVGNFSFGGYFKETAIPLSFEFLTSREAMGIPPHKIFVTAFEGDDQVPRDNEAITLWQKQFKKTGMDAKIGERIFLYGRKKNWWEAGPGPAGPDAEMFYDSGTPHDPAFGPSCHPNCDCGRFVEIGNDVFVQYNKTQEGAYEPLTQKSIDNGRGFERLVMVAQGKKNIFETDLFAPFIDILPDSLDTRKTRIIVDHLRGCIFLITDGVRPSNKEAGYVLRRLMRRVIGFAYDENMGVSPERLLELIVKKYKEFPDYHNLDFTLVKNVFDDEYQKMIKILPTARRTFKQEVDKTKREGRAFLSPVFVFGSHQSTGATIDIMKDWAEKEDVKIDEKMFAEDMERHKEISRAGSTAKFGGHGLYLKTGEVTIRDESEVEKVTRLHTATHLLHAALRAVLGPEVRQDGSDITVERTRFDFKFPRKVMPEELQKIEQWVNDAIKRDLKVEWEEMAYEEGIQKGALGFFREKYPPRVKIYTMTDQATGQVLSCEFCGGPHVTHTAEVGKFKIVKEEASSAGIRRIRAVVE
;
A
#
# COMPACT_ATOMS: atom_id res chain seq x y z
N MET A 1 30.92 6.83 -7.47
CA MET A 1 30.17 7.96 -8.09
C MET A 1 29.02 8.31 -7.16
N GLU A 2 28.88 9.57 -6.76
CA GLU A 2 27.82 10.01 -5.84
C GLU A 2 26.41 9.84 -6.47
N SER A 3 25.39 9.61 -5.64
CA SER A 3 24.02 9.34 -6.09
C SER A 3 23.42 10.46 -6.96
N HIS A 4 23.66 11.74 -6.61
CA HIS A 4 23.17 12.87 -7.39
C HIS A 4 23.82 12.95 -8.78
N VAL A 5 25.09 12.54 -8.90
CA VAL A 5 25.80 12.49 -10.20
C VAL A 5 25.24 11.38 -11.07
N LEU A 6 24.98 10.19 -10.49
CA LEU A 6 24.38 9.09 -11.24
C LEU A 6 22.97 9.44 -11.72
N ARG A 7 22.16 10.07 -10.85
CA ARG A 7 20.82 10.55 -11.22
C ARG A 7 20.87 11.49 -12.43
N LYS A 8 21.74 12.48 -12.38
CA LYS A 8 21.95 13.41 -13.49
C LYS A 8 22.37 12.69 -14.77
N LYS A 9 23.33 11.77 -14.69
CA LYS A 9 23.78 10.98 -15.84
C LYS A 9 22.69 10.14 -16.47
N PHE A 10 21.80 9.53 -15.66
CA PHE A 10 20.64 8.79 -16.16
C PHE A 10 19.71 9.70 -16.97
N LEU A 11 19.34 10.85 -16.41
CA LEU A 11 18.48 11.82 -17.09
C LEU A 11 19.09 12.31 -18.41
N GLU A 12 20.37 12.69 -18.41
CA GLU A 12 21.08 13.18 -19.60
C GLU A 12 21.25 12.09 -20.65
N PHE A 13 21.52 10.85 -20.23
CA PHE A 13 21.72 9.72 -21.14
C PHE A 13 20.46 9.44 -21.98
N PHE A 14 19.29 9.34 -21.35
CA PHE A 14 18.05 9.05 -22.06
C PHE A 14 17.49 10.27 -22.80
N ALA A 15 17.60 11.47 -22.25
CA ALA A 15 17.21 12.70 -22.94
C ALA A 15 17.98 12.89 -24.24
N SER A 16 19.30 12.67 -24.25
CA SER A 16 20.14 12.78 -25.45
C SER A 16 19.82 11.73 -26.53
N ARG A 17 19.09 10.67 -26.17
CA ARG A 17 18.64 9.60 -27.07
C ARG A 17 17.16 9.71 -27.44
N GLY A 18 16.56 10.90 -27.30
CA GLY A 18 15.22 11.21 -27.77
C GLY A 18 14.09 10.65 -26.88
N HIS A 19 14.36 10.38 -25.62
CA HIS A 19 13.30 10.05 -24.66
C HIS A 19 12.81 11.31 -23.95
N ALA A 20 11.48 11.45 -23.78
CA ALA A 20 10.88 12.54 -23.03
C ALA A 20 10.87 12.24 -21.53
N PRO A 21 11.19 13.20 -20.66
CA PRO A 21 11.10 13.02 -19.22
C PRO A 21 9.65 13.00 -18.76
N VAL A 22 9.30 12.04 -17.90
CA VAL A 22 8.00 11.98 -17.22
C VAL A 22 8.22 12.00 -15.71
N ALA A 23 7.47 12.83 -15.02
CA ALA A 23 7.56 12.95 -13.56
C ALA A 23 7.14 11.65 -12.86
N SER A 24 7.69 11.42 -11.68
CA SER A 24 7.23 10.34 -10.79
C SER A 24 5.75 10.51 -10.44
N SER A 25 4.96 9.48 -10.61
CA SER A 25 3.61 9.45 -10.07
C SER A 25 3.60 9.29 -8.55
N SER A 26 2.43 9.47 -7.94
CA SER A 26 2.22 9.24 -6.51
C SER A 26 2.46 7.78 -6.12
N LEU A 27 2.88 7.56 -4.87
CA LEU A 27 2.86 6.23 -4.26
C LEU A 27 1.44 5.67 -4.08
N ILE A 28 0.41 6.54 -4.09
CA ILE A 28 -0.99 6.13 -4.14
C ILE A 28 -1.38 6.06 -5.61
N PRO A 29 -1.48 4.85 -6.22
CA PRO A 29 -1.73 4.72 -7.64
C PRO A 29 -3.21 4.96 -7.98
N ASP A 30 -3.46 5.44 -9.20
CA ASP A 30 -4.81 5.44 -9.78
C ASP A 30 -5.29 4.02 -10.11
N ASP A 31 -4.36 3.11 -10.37
CA ASP A 31 -4.61 1.68 -10.60
C ASP A 31 -4.98 0.97 -9.29
N LYS A 32 -6.25 0.63 -9.15
CA LYS A 32 -6.80 -0.05 -7.96
C LYS A 32 -6.41 -1.53 -7.83
N SER A 33 -5.67 -2.09 -8.78
CA SER A 33 -5.19 -3.47 -8.70
C SER A 33 -4.08 -3.64 -7.66
N VAL A 34 -3.42 -2.56 -7.25
CA VAL A 34 -2.35 -2.53 -6.25
C VAL A 34 -2.62 -1.47 -5.19
N LEU A 35 -2.12 -1.72 -3.99
CA LEU A 35 -2.28 -0.82 -2.85
C LEU A 35 -1.39 0.43 -2.94
N LEU A 36 -0.17 0.25 -3.40
CA LEU A 36 0.84 1.28 -3.57
C LEU A 36 1.54 1.06 -4.91
N THR A 37 2.17 2.09 -5.46
CA THR A 37 2.95 2.01 -6.70
C THR A 37 4.18 1.14 -6.48
N THR A 38 4.24 -0.04 -7.11
CA THR A 38 5.28 -1.05 -6.91
C THR A 38 6.37 -1.05 -7.98
N ALA A 39 6.12 -0.41 -9.12
CA ALA A 39 7.03 -0.42 -10.27
C ALA A 39 6.89 0.84 -11.14
N GLY A 40 7.93 1.14 -11.91
CA GLY A 40 8.00 2.32 -12.78
C GLY A 40 6.91 2.38 -13.85
N MET A 41 6.48 1.21 -14.32
CA MET A 41 5.48 1.09 -15.38
C MET A 41 4.04 1.36 -14.93
N GLN A 42 3.78 1.47 -13.63
CA GLN A 42 2.41 1.53 -13.10
C GLN A 42 1.57 2.65 -13.74
N GLN A 43 2.15 3.83 -13.90
CA GLN A 43 1.51 4.96 -14.57
C GLN A 43 1.39 4.79 -16.10
N PHE A 44 2.10 3.82 -16.68
CA PHE A 44 2.21 3.64 -18.13
C PHE A 44 1.39 2.45 -18.68
N LYS A 45 0.67 1.71 -17.84
CA LYS A 45 -0.14 0.54 -18.28
C LYS A 45 -0.99 0.79 -19.54
N PRO A 46 -1.75 1.91 -19.68
CA PRO A 46 -2.57 2.15 -20.87
C PRO A 46 -1.75 2.33 -22.16
N TYR A 47 -0.52 2.83 -22.04
CA TYR A 47 0.38 3.07 -23.18
C TYR A 47 1.09 1.79 -23.62
N LEU A 48 1.40 0.87 -22.70
CA LEU A 48 2.03 -0.42 -23.00
C LEU A 48 1.18 -1.28 -23.96
N THR A 49 -0.14 -1.16 -23.84
CA THR A 49 -1.10 -1.91 -24.66
C THR A 49 -1.64 -1.11 -25.85
N GLY A 50 -1.25 0.15 -26.00
CA GLY A 50 -1.72 1.03 -27.07
C GLY A 50 -3.14 1.58 -26.88
N ILE A 51 -3.69 1.50 -25.66
CA ILE A 51 -5.01 2.09 -25.32
C ILE A 51 -4.93 3.62 -25.27
N ALA A 52 -3.82 4.17 -24.73
CA ALA A 52 -3.56 5.61 -24.68
C ALA A 52 -2.47 6.00 -25.67
N ASP A 53 -2.50 7.26 -26.14
CA ASP A 53 -1.52 7.78 -27.10
C ASP A 53 -0.40 8.55 -26.39
N PRO A 54 0.83 7.99 -26.33
CA PRO A 54 1.94 8.64 -25.64
C PRO A 54 2.44 9.92 -26.33
N VAL A 55 2.12 10.10 -27.63
CA VAL A 55 2.54 11.30 -28.37
C VAL A 55 1.73 12.52 -27.89
N ASN A 56 0.43 12.33 -27.65
CA ASN A 56 -0.41 13.39 -27.12
C ASN A 56 -0.04 13.79 -25.70
N ASP A 57 0.27 12.80 -24.83
CA ASP A 57 0.46 13.03 -23.40
C ASP A 57 1.90 13.39 -23.04
N PHE A 58 2.90 12.81 -23.75
CA PHE A 58 4.33 12.97 -23.42
C PHE A 58 5.16 13.61 -24.54
N GLY A 59 4.54 13.90 -25.70
CA GLY A 59 5.23 14.46 -26.87
C GLY A 59 6.05 13.43 -27.66
N GLY A 60 5.98 12.13 -27.34
CA GLY A 60 6.72 11.07 -28.02
C GLY A 60 6.41 9.68 -27.50
N LYS A 61 6.84 8.67 -28.26
CA LYS A 61 6.63 7.25 -27.91
C LYS A 61 7.67 6.70 -26.92
N ASN A 62 8.76 7.41 -26.71
CA ASN A 62 9.85 6.97 -25.85
C ASN A 62 9.94 7.93 -24.67
N VAL A 63 9.88 7.39 -23.44
CA VAL A 63 9.92 8.19 -22.23
C VAL A 63 10.89 7.60 -21.22
N PHE A 64 11.29 8.39 -20.22
CA PHE A 64 12.00 7.92 -19.04
C PHE A 64 11.46 8.59 -17.79
N THR A 65 11.62 7.91 -16.64
CA THR A 65 11.20 8.41 -15.35
C THR A 65 12.12 7.92 -14.23
N ILE A 66 12.13 8.62 -13.11
CA ILE A 66 12.62 8.12 -11.84
C ILE A 66 11.40 8.00 -10.92
N GLN A 67 10.83 6.81 -10.86
CA GLN A 67 9.56 6.55 -10.18
C GLN A 67 9.77 6.16 -8.74
N LYS A 68 9.07 6.82 -7.83
CA LYS A 68 8.91 6.37 -6.43
C LYS A 68 8.15 5.06 -6.40
N CYS A 69 8.71 4.05 -5.76
CA CYS A 69 8.09 2.73 -5.60
C CYS A 69 8.04 2.33 -4.13
N PHE A 70 7.03 1.56 -3.78
CA PHE A 70 6.88 1.00 -2.45
C PHE A 70 6.39 -0.45 -2.53
N ARG A 71 7.17 -1.38 -1.96
CA ARG A 71 6.82 -2.81 -1.91
C ARG A 71 6.51 -3.23 -0.48
N THR A 72 5.26 -3.59 -0.24
CA THR A 72 4.78 -4.04 1.07
C THR A 72 5.30 -5.42 1.44
N ASP A 73 5.55 -6.27 0.45
CA ASP A 73 6.01 -7.65 0.64
C ASP A 73 7.46 -7.70 1.15
N ASP A 74 8.25 -6.66 0.83
CA ASP A 74 9.65 -6.56 1.25
C ASP A 74 9.82 -6.06 2.71
N ILE A 75 8.75 -5.63 3.41
CA ILE A 75 8.84 -5.07 4.78
C ILE A 75 9.55 -6.01 5.74
N ASP A 76 9.30 -7.31 5.64
CA ASP A 76 9.86 -8.32 6.54
C ASP A 76 11.29 -8.74 6.14
N GLU A 77 11.67 -8.52 4.88
CA GLU A 77 13.00 -8.80 4.33
C GLU A 77 14.01 -7.66 4.63
N VAL A 78 13.52 -6.42 4.85
CA VAL A 78 14.38 -5.28 5.17
C VAL A 78 15.27 -5.57 6.38
N GLY A 79 16.53 -5.20 6.23
CA GLY A 79 17.60 -5.48 7.20
C GLY A 79 18.70 -6.37 6.62
N ASP A 80 18.45 -7.02 5.49
CA ASP A 80 19.49 -7.70 4.71
C ASP A 80 20.40 -6.69 3.96
N PHE A 81 21.06 -7.10 2.88
CA PHE A 81 22.00 -6.24 2.15
C PHE A 81 21.36 -5.40 1.02
N SER A 82 20.10 -5.68 0.61
CA SER A 82 19.53 -5.10 -0.62
C SER A 82 18.02 -4.84 -0.65
N HIS A 83 17.23 -5.34 0.31
CA HIS A 83 15.78 -5.09 0.33
C HIS A 83 15.43 -3.75 0.97
N LEU A 84 14.47 -3.07 0.36
CA LEU A 84 13.94 -1.76 0.78
C LEU A 84 12.42 -1.75 0.65
N THR A 85 11.74 -1.09 1.58
CA THR A 85 10.29 -0.83 1.45
C THR A 85 10.02 0.23 0.40
N PHE A 86 10.67 1.39 0.53
CA PHE A 86 10.66 2.46 -0.45
C PHE A 86 11.95 2.44 -1.25
N PHE A 87 11.84 2.54 -2.56
CA PHE A 87 12.99 2.68 -3.46
C PHE A 87 12.61 3.51 -4.70
N GLU A 88 13.62 3.95 -5.43
CA GLU A 88 13.44 4.64 -6.69
C GLU A 88 13.73 3.68 -7.84
N MET A 89 12.81 3.60 -8.81
CA MET A 89 13.01 2.84 -10.03
C MET A 89 13.32 3.81 -11.17
N VAL A 90 14.55 3.77 -11.67
CA VAL A 90 14.92 4.48 -12.89
C VAL A 90 14.55 3.62 -14.08
N GLY A 91 13.67 4.12 -14.95
CA GLY A 91 13.12 3.36 -16.06
C GLY A 91 13.09 4.13 -17.36
N ASN A 92 13.27 3.41 -18.48
CA ASN A 92 13.02 3.92 -19.82
C ASN A 92 12.03 3.00 -20.54
N PHE A 93 11.13 3.61 -21.27
CA PHE A 93 9.96 2.96 -21.87
C PHE A 93 9.89 3.32 -23.35
N SER A 94 9.34 2.39 -24.15
CA SER A 94 8.99 2.65 -25.55
C SER A 94 7.62 2.05 -25.85
N PHE A 95 6.68 2.87 -26.26
CA PHE A 95 5.31 2.50 -26.57
C PHE A 95 5.12 2.39 -28.10
N GLY A 96 5.60 1.28 -28.67
CA GLY A 96 5.61 1.07 -30.12
C GLY A 96 6.57 2.00 -30.87
N GLY A 97 7.59 2.56 -30.21
CA GLY A 97 8.65 3.34 -30.83
C GLY A 97 9.82 2.48 -31.30
N TYR A 98 10.37 1.69 -30.38
CA TYR A 98 11.40 0.68 -30.65
C TYR A 98 11.14 -0.58 -29.82
N PHE A 99 11.87 -1.67 -30.13
CA PHE A 99 11.77 -2.94 -29.39
C PHE A 99 13.16 -3.46 -28.99
N LYS A 100 13.35 -4.78 -28.88
CA LYS A 100 14.55 -5.44 -28.35
C LYS A 100 15.85 -5.00 -29.02
N GLU A 101 15.82 -4.83 -30.36
CA GLU A 101 17.00 -4.46 -31.18
C GLU A 101 17.57 -3.08 -30.80
N THR A 102 16.80 -2.23 -30.14
CA THR A 102 17.25 -0.95 -29.63
C THR A 102 17.35 -0.96 -28.08
N ALA A 103 16.41 -1.60 -27.38
CA ALA A 103 16.38 -1.64 -25.92
C ALA A 103 17.64 -2.28 -25.34
N ILE A 104 18.02 -3.48 -25.81
CA ILE A 104 19.18 -4.23 -25.31
C ILE A 104 20.49 -3.45 -25.52
N PRO A 105 20.78 -2.90 -26.73
CA PRO A 105 21.94 -2.01 -26.91
C PRO A 105 21.95 -0.80 -25.98
N LEU A 106 20.79 -0.13 -25.75
CA LEU A 106 20.70 1.02 -24.85
C LEU A 106 21.00 0.63 -23.40
N SER A 107 20.47 -0.50 -22.94
CA SER A 107 20.72 -1.03 -21.58
C SER A 107 22.19 -1.37 -21.40
N PHE A 108 22.79 -2.07 -22.37
CA PHE A 108 24.21 -2.40 -22.32
C PHE A 108 25.09 -1.14 -22.35
N GLU A 109 24.77 -0.16 -23.19
CA GLU A 109 25.50 1.10 -23.29
C GLU A 109 25.40 1.90 -22.00
N PHE A 110 24.20 2.03 -21.42
CA PHE A 110 24.00 2.71 -20.13
C PHE A 110 24.85 2.09 -19.03
N LEU A 111 24.88 0.77 -18.95
CA LEU A 111 25.65 0.08 -17.90
C LEU A 111 27.17 0.18 -18.14
N THR A 112 27.65 0.15 -19.38
CA THR A 112 29.08 -0.01 -19.66
C THR A 112 29.81 1.27 -20.08
N SER A 113 29.13 2.26 -20.65
CA SER A 113 29.78 3.50 -21.11
C SER A 113 30.29 4.32 -19.93
N ARG A 114 31.45 4.98 -20.13
CA ARG A 114 32.04 5.91 -19.12
C ARG A 114 31.19 7.16 -18.91
N GLU A 115 30.37 7.50 -19.87
CA GLU A 115 29.44 8.62 -19.79
C GLU A 115 28.30 8.36 -18.82
N ALA A 116 27.95 7.07 -18.62
CA ALA A 116 26.91 6.63 -17.70
C ALA A 116 27.50 5.87 -16.51
N MET A 117 27.26 4.56 -16.37
CA MET A 117 27.68 3.75 -15.21
C MET A 117 29.16 3.37 -15.23
N GLY A 118 29.73 3.06 -16.41
CA GLY A 118 31.12 2.65 -16.55
C GLY A 118 31.44 1.26 -15.97
N ILE A 119 30.45 0.39 -15.86
CA ILE A 119 30.65 -0.98 -15.36
C ILE A 119 31.48 -1.78 -16.38
N PRO A 120 32.57 -2.44 -15.95
CA PRO A 120 33.31 -3.31 -16.84
C PRO A 120 32.44 -4.45 -17.38
N PRO A 121 32.40 -4.69 -18.71
CA PRO A 121 31.50 -5.69 -19.29
C PRO A 121 31.65 -7.10 -18.69
N HIS A 122 32.87 -7.48 -18.26
CA HIS A 122 33.12 -8.77 -17.61
C HIS A 122 32.46 -8.93 -16.26
N LYS A 123 31.95 -7.85 -15.66
CA LYS A 123 31.17 -7.87 -14.39
C LYS A 123 29.67 -8.04 -14.63
N ILE A 124 29.21 -7.97 -15.88
CA ILE A 124 27.79 -8.06 -16.23
C ILE A 124 27.44 -9.49 -16.64
N PHE A 125 26.36 -10.00 -16.07
CA PHE A 125 25.71 -11.26 -16.42
C PHE A 125 24.27 -10.97 -16.78
N VAL A 126 23.66 -11.82 -17.60
CA VAL A 126 22.30 -11.61 -18.10
C VAL A 126 21.50 -12.89 -18.00
N THR A 127 20.20 -12.75 -17.74
CA THR A 127 19.25 -13.84 -17.85
C THR A 127 18.30 -13.62 -19.01
N ALA A 128 17.64 -14.68 -19.46
CA ALA A 128 16.62 -14.60 -20.50
C ALA A 128 15.61 -15.75 -20.35
N PHE A 129 14.42 -15.55 -20.91
CA PHE A 129 13.34 -16.53 -20.82
C PHE A 129 13.67 -17.80 -21.63
N GLU A 130 13.61 -18.97 -20.97
CA GLU A 130 13.93 -20.26 -21.56
C GLU A 130 12.81 -20.83 -22.44
N GLY A 131 11.60 -20.26 -22.36
CA GLY A 131 10.40 -20.78 -23.01
C GLY A 131 9.64 -21.79 -22.16
N ASP A 132 8.40 -22.03 -22.56
CA ASP A 132 7.51 -23.08 -22.03
C ASP A 132 6.52 -23.56 -23.09
N ASP A 133 5.50 -24.33 -22.70
CA ASP A 133 4.49 -24.89 -23.60
C ASP A 133 3.61 -23.82 -24.28
N GLN A 134 3.54 -22.61 -23.73
CA GLN A 134 2.67 -21.53 -24.23
C GLN A 134 3.45 -20.47 -25.04
N VAL A 135 4.70 -20.22 -24.64
CA VAL A 135 5.53 -19.16 -25.24
C VAL A 135 6.94 -19.68 -25.51
N PRO A 136 7.45 -19.52 -26.75
CA PRO A 136 8.77 -20.01 -27.09
C PRO A 136 9.90 -19.25 -26.38
N ARG A 137 11.06 -19.89 -26.28
CA ARG A 137 12.29 -19.28 -25.76
C ARG A 137 12.63 -18.00 -26.53
N ASP A 138 13.09 -16.98 -25.79
CA ASP A 138 13.46 -15.67 -26.35
C ASP A 138 14.87 -15.69 -26.99
N ASN A 139 14.97 -16.39 -28.11
CA ASN A 139 16.23 -16.48 -28.89
C ASN A 139 16.68 -15.12 -29.44
N GLU A 140 15.75 -14.20 -29.68
CA GLU A 140 16.06 -12.85 -30.18
C GLU A 140 16.84 -12.06 -29.12
N ALA A 141 16.35 -12.00 -27.89
CA ALA A 141 17.05 -11.33 -26.79
C ALA A 141 18.42 -11.96 -26.52
N ILE A 142 18.51 -13.29 -26.49
CA ILE A 142 19.80 -14.02 -26.35
C ILE A 142 20.81 -13.59 -27.42
N THR A 143 20.40 -13.59 -28.68
CA THR A 143 21.28 -13.21 -29.82
C THR A 143 21.71 -11.75 -29.71
N LEU A 144 20.82 -10.86 -29.35
CA LEU A 144 21.12 -9.42 -29.17
C LEU A 144 22.11 -9.20 -28.02
N TRP A 145 21.95 -9.86 -26.89
CA TRP A 145 22.89 -9.81 -25.77
C TRP A 145 24.26 -10.36 -26.16
N GLN A 146 24.33 -11.51 -26.84
CA GLN A 146 25.60 -12.06 -27.38
C GLN A 146 26.30 -11.07 -28.29
N LYS A 147 25.55 -10.37 -29.15
CA LYS A 147 26.08 -9.33 -30.03
C LYS A 147 26.68 -8.16 -29.27
N GLN A 148 26.05 -7.72 -28.14
CA GLN A 148 26.63 -6.64 -27.33
C GLN A 148 27.95 -7.07 -26.67
N PHE A 149 27.99 -8.24 -26.04
CA PHE A 149 29.22 -8.76 -25.45
C PHE A 149 30.34 -8.95 -26.48
N LYS A 150 30.00 -9.43 -27.65
CA LYS A 150 30.97 -9.60 -28.76
C LYS A 150 31.64 -8.29 -29.19
N LYS A 151 30.93 -7.15 -29.14
CA LYS A 151 31.51 -5.82 -29.40
C LYS A 151 32.62 -5.45 -28.39
N THR A 152 32.62 -6.03 -27.21
CA THR A 152 33.66 -5.85 -26.18
C THR A 152 34.74 -6.94 -26.21
N GLY A 153 34.73 -7.81 -27.21
CA GLY A 153 35.67 -8.91 -27.34
C GLY A 153 35.33 -10.16 -26.54
N MET A 154 34.12 -10.23 -25.98
CA MET A 154 33.69 -11.35 -25.11
C MET A 154 32.74 -12.29 -25.87
N ASP A 155 32.98 -13.60 -25.74
CA ASP A 155 32.07 -14.65 -26.23
C ASP A 155 31.12 -15.03 -25.10
N ALA A 156 29.88 -14.53 -25.16
CA ALA A 156 28.85 -14.72 -24.11
C ALA A 156 28.06 -16.01 -24.40
N LYS A 157 28.48 -17.13 -23.84
CA LYS A 157 27.78 -18.41 -23.98
C LYS A 157 26.66 -18.57 -22.99
N ILE A 158 25.64 -19.35 -23.39
CA ILE A 158 24.56 -19.80 -22.48
C ILE A 158 25.19 -20.73 -21.43
N GLY A 159 24.83 -20.53 -20.18
CA GLY A 159 25.34 -21.23 -19.00
C GLY A 159 26.66 -20.66 -18.44
N GLU A 160 27.30 -19.68 -19.12
CA GLU A 160 28.52 -19.02 -18.65
C GLU A 160 28.29 -17.52 -18.36
N ARG A 161 27.66 -16.80 -19.29
CA ARG A 161 27.38 -15.35 -19.21
C ARG A 161 25.93 -15.01 -19.37
N ILE A 162 25.19 -15.80 -20.13
CA ILE A 162 23.73 -15.70 -20.31
C ILE A 162 23.11 -16.95 -19.71
N PHE A 163 22.18 -16.78 -18.79
CA PHE A 163 21.49 -17.88 -18.12
C PHE A 163 20.02 -17.88 -18.51
N LEU A 164 19.42 -19.07 -18.58
CA LEU A 164 18.04 -19.22 -18.99
C LEU A 164 17.19 -19.67 -17.80
N TYR A 165 16.06 -19.01 -17.59
CA TYR A 165 15.12 -19.36 -16.55
C TYR A 165 13.68 -19.29 -17.05
N GLY A 166 12.80 -20.03 -16.40
CA GLY A 166 11.37 -20.05 -16.68
C GLY A 166 10.60 -18.85 -16.14
N ARG A 167 9.28 -18.96 -16.20
CA ARG A 167 8.35 -17.89 -15.83
C ARG A 167 8.57 -17.26 -14.46
N LYS A 168 9.07 -17.98 -13.50
CA LYS A 168 9.28 -17.43 -12.16
C LYS A 168 10.35 -16.34 -12.10
N LYS A 169 11.22 -16.27 -13.11
CA LYS A 169 12.42 -15.41 -13.09
C LYS A 169 12.54 -14.52 -14.32
N ASN A 170 12.14 -14.99 -15.50
CA ASN A 170 12.29 -14.23 -16.75
C ASN A 170 10.96 -14.08 -17.51
N TRP A 171 9.90 -13.83 -16.77
CA TRP A 171 8.58 -13.51 -17.32
C TRP A 171 7.89 -12.47 -16.46
N TRP A 172 7.41 -11.43 -17.10
CA TRP A 172 6.64 -10.38 -16.45
C TRP A 172 5.19 -10.35 -16.94
N GLU A 173 4.24 -10.14 -16.01
CA GLU A 173 2.82 -9.96 -16.31
C GLU A 173 2.11 -9.12 -15.24
N ALA A 174 1.13 -8.34 -15.66
CA ALA A 174 0.30 -7.52 -14.77
C ALA A 174 -1.11 -8.11 -14.60
N GLY A 175 -1.22 -9.35 -14.12
CA GLY A 175 -2.50 -10.08 -14.08
C GLY A 175 -3.03 -10.35 -15.49
N PRO A 176 -4.35 -10.37 -15.74
CA PRO A 176 -4.90 -10.24 -17.09
C PRO A 176 -4.50 -8.87 -17.67
N GLY A 177 -3.83 -8.87 -18.83
CA GLY A 177 -3.29 -7.64 -19.43
C GLY A 177 -1.92 -7.82 -20.07
N PRO A 178 -1.11 -6.76 -20.12
CA PRO A 178 0.19 -6.80 -20.78
C PRO A 178 1.14 -7.79 -20.11
N ALA A 179 1.87 -8.56 -20.94
CA ALA A 179 2.82 -9.57 -20.49
C ALA A 179 3.95 -9.75 -21.52
N GLY A 180 5.05 -10.32 -21.06
CA GLY A 180 6.15 -10.67 -21.96
C GLY A 180 7.34 -11.32 -21.26
N PRO A 181 8.27 -11.92 -22.05
CA PRO A 181 9.55 -12.34 -21.53
C PRO A 181 10.38 -11.15 -21.10
N ASP A 182 11.29 -11.38 -20.18
CA ASP A 182 12.25 -10.37 -19.78
C ASP A 182 13.70 -10.87 -19.78
N ALA A 183 14.63 -9.92 -19.66
CA ALA A 183 16.05 -10.17 -19.52
C ALA A 183 16.58 -9.32 -18.35
N GLU A 184 16.92 -9.99 -17.26
CA GLU A 184 17.52 -9.33 -16.12
C GLU A 184 19.03 -9.17 -16.28
N MET A 185 19.56 -8.07 -15.79
CA MET A 185 20.98 -7.75 -15.78
C MET A 185 21.53 -7.81 -14.36
N PHE A 186 22.61 -8.56 -14.17
CA PHE A 186 23.25 -8.76 -12.88
C PHE A 186 24.69 -8.25 -12.88
N TYR A 187 25.09 -7.67 -11.76
CA TYR A 187 26.45 -7.28 -11.47
C TYR A 187 27.14 -8.34 -10.60
N ASP A 188 28.30 -8.85 -11.02
CA ASP A 188 29.15 -9.70 -10.20
C ASP A 188 29.94 -8.85 -9.19
N SER A 189 29.51 -8.85 -7.94
CA SER A 189 30.16 -8.12 -6.84
C SER A 189 31.56 -8.68 -6.51
N GLY A 190 31.84 -9.91 -6.90
CA GLY A 190 33.05 -10.65 -6.53
C GLY A 190 32.96 -11.25 -5.12
N THR A 191 31.81 -11.18 -4.46
CA THR A 191 31.59 -11.88 -3.19
C THR A 191 31.76 -13.39 -3.39
N PRO A 192 32.51 -14.11 -2.54
CA PRO A 192 32.60 -15.56 -2.63
C PRO A 192 31.22 -16.22 -2.56
N HIS A 193 31.06 -17.28 -3.36
CA HIS A 193 29.82 -18.07 -3.27
C HIS A 193 29.73 -18.76 -1.91
N ASP A 194 28.53 -18.70 -1.30
CA ASP A 194 28.22 -19.46 -0.10
C ASP A 194 27.61 -20.82 -0.50
N PRO A 195 28.28 -21.95 -0.18
CA PRO A 195 27.79 -23.29 -0.52
C PRO A 195 26.45 -23.65 0.12
N ALA A 196 25.99 -22.93 1.15
CA ALA A 196 24.66 -23.12 1.75
C ALA A 196 23.54 -22.86 0.74
N PHE A 197 23.79 -22.06 -0.30
CA PHE A 197 22.84 -21.74 -1.38
C PHE A 197 22.94 -22.67 -2.60
N GLY A 198 23.69 -23.77 -2.51
CA GLY A 198 23.82 -24.77 -3.56
C GLY A 198 25.25 -25.04 -4.02
N PRO A 199 25.46 -26.01 -4.94
CA PRO A 199 26.80 -26.43 -5.33
C PRO A 199 27.50 -25.49 -6.31
N SER A 200 26.74 -24.60 -7.00
CA SER A 200 27.27 -23.67 -8.00
C SER A 200 26.57 -22.32 -7.93
N CYS A 201 27.36 -21.27 -8.18
CA CYS A 201 26.85 -19.91 -8.20
C CYS A 201 26.32 -19.52 -9.57
N HIS A 202 25.19 -18.81 -9.62
CA HIS A 202 24.54 -18.31 -10.85
C HIS A 202 23.78 -17.01 -10.53
N PRO A 203 23.34 -16.22 -11.54
CA PRO A 203 22.70 -14.92 -11.31
C PRO A 203 21.53 -14.92 -10.32
N ASN A 204 20.70 -15.95 -10.31
CA ASN A 204 19.59 -16.10 -9.36
C ASN A 204 19.97 -16.91 -8.10
N CYS A 205 21.24 -16.87 -7.68
CA CYS A 205 21.69 -17.44 -6.42
C CYS A 205 21.65 -16.38 -5.32
N ASP A 206 20.95 -16.68 -4.22
CA ASP A 206 20.73 -15.72 -3.11
C ASP A 206 21.96 -15.54 -2.21
N CYS A 207 23.15 -16.06 -2.62
CA CYS A 207 24.41 -15.90 -1.85
C CYS A 207 24.99 -14.48 -1.84
N GLY A 208 24.35 -13.51 -2.52
CA GLY A 208 24.79 -12.11 -2.57
C GLY A 208 25.95 -11.80 -3.52
N ARG A 209 26.44 -12.78 -4.31
CA ARG A 209 27.46 -12.53 -5.32
C ARG A 209 26.93 -11.74 -6.48
N PHE A 210 25.79 -12.16 -7.03
CA PHE A 210 25.15 -11.50 -8.16
C PHE A 210 24.06 -10.58 -7.65
N VAL A 211 24.15 -9.30 -8.03
CA VAL A 211 23.17 -8.27 -7.68
C VAL A 211 22.41 -7.90 -8.93
N GLU A 212 21.10 -8.09 -8.93
CA GLU A 212 20.25 -7.60 -10.02
C GLU A 212 20.31 -6.08 -10.08
N ILE A 213 20.68 -5.53 -11.24
CA ILE A 213 20.84 -4.09 -11.50
C ILE A 213 19.89 -3.57 -12.57
N GLY A 214 19.00 -4.39 -13.09
CA GLY A 214 17.98 -3.98 -14.05
C GLY A 214 17.28 -5.14 -14.71
N ASN A 215 16.12 -4.83 -15.26
CA ASN A 215 15.30 -5.77 -16.00
C ASN A 215 14.75 -5.10 -17.27
N ASP A 216 14.96 -5.70 -18.44
CA ASP A 216 14.37 -5.32 -19.71
C ASP A 216 13.15 -6.19 -19.97
N VAL A 217 11.95 -5.67 -19.77
CA VAL A 217 10.69 -6.37 -20.06
C VAL A 217 10.23 -6.09 -21.49
N PHE A 218 10.00 -7.15 -22.26
CA PHE A 218 9.57 -7.10 -23.65
C PHE A 218 8.07 -7.38 -23.77
N VAL A 219 7.26 -6.34 -23.54
CA VAL A 219 5.79 -6.45 -23.57
C VAL A 219 5.32 -6.71 -24.99
N GLN A 220 4.90 -7.94 -25.27
CA GLN A 220 4.50 -8.40 -26.61
C GLN A 220 3.28 -9.32 -26.61
N TYR A 221 2.73 -9.63 -25.44
CA TYR A 221 1.54 -10.45 -25.25
C TYR A 221 0.50 -9.75 -24.38
N ASN A 222 -0.75 -10.12 -24.61
CA ASN A 222 -1.87 -9.83 -23.71
C ASN A 222 -2.31 -11.15 -23.06
N LYS A 223 -2.29 -11.24 -21.74
CA LYS A 223 -2.83 -12.37 -21.00
C LYS A 223 -4.34 -12.21 -20.89
N THR A 224 -5.10 -13.18 -21.38
CA THR A 224 -6.56 -13.18 -21.29
C THR A 224 -7.04 -13.53 -19.89
N GLN A 225 -8.33 -13.37 -19.61
CA GLN A 225 -8.96 -13.79 -18.35
C GLN A 225 -8.85 -15.31 -18.12
N GLU A 226 -8.84 -16.09 -19.21
CA GLU A 226 -8.70 -17.54 -19.21
C GLU A 226 -7.25 -18.01 -19.06
N GLY A 227 -6.28 -17.07 -19.06
CA GLY A 227 -4.86 -17.35 -18.87
C GLY A 227 -4.06 -17.66 -20.15
N ALA A 228 -4.65 -17.48 -21.34
CA ALA A 228 -3.94 -17.61 -22.60
C ALA A 228 -3.15 -16.34 -22.94
N TYR A 229 -2.08 -16.47 -23.72
CA TYR A 229 -1.26 -15.34 -24.18
C TYR A 229 -1.47 -15.08 -25.65
N GLU A 230 -2.03 -13.92 -25.98
CA GLU A 230 -2.28 -13.46 -27.34
C GLU A 230 -1.24 -12.41 -27.73
N PRO A 231 -0.63 -12.48 -28.94
CA PRO A 231 0.31 -11.45 -29.37
C PRO A 231 -0.33 -10.07 -29.45
N LEU A 232 0.33 -9.07 -28.88
CA LEU A 232 -0.06 -7.66 -29.02
C LEU A 232 0.33 -7.12 -30.40
N THR A 233 -0.53 -6.28 -30.98
CA THR A 233 -0.24 -5.56 -32.23
C THR A 233 0.88 -4.54 -32.01
N GLN A 234 0.85 -3.82 -30.88
CA GLN A 234 1.92 -2.93 -30.45
C GLN A 234 2.85 -3.67 -29.51
N LYS A 235 4.13 -3.70 -29.82
CA LYS A 235 5.18 -4.17 -28.91
C LYS A 235 5.76 -2.99 -28.15
N SER A 236 5.97 -3.16 -26.86
CA SER A 236 6.45 -2.09 -25.98
C SER A 236 7.62 -2.57 -25.12
N ILE A 237 8.43 -1.62 -24.68
CA ILE A 237 9.52 -1.81 -23.74
C ILE A 237 9.14 -1.20 -22.40
N ASP A 238 9.32 -1.99 -21.34
CA ASP A 238 9.34 -1.55 -19.96
C ASP A 238 10.69 -1.95 -19.36
N ASN A 239 11.53 -0.97 -19.11
CA ASN A 239 12.86 -1.21 -18.55
C ASN A 239 12.95 -0.53 -17.18
N GLY A 240 13.21 -1.30 -16.15
CA GLY A 240 13.31 -0.84 -14.77
C GLY A 240 14.64 -1.22 -14.10
N ARG A 241 15.21 -0.28 -13.31
CA ARG A 241 16.44 -0.48 -12.53
C ARG A 241 16.26 0.12 -11.14
N GLY A 242 16.59 -0.62 -10.09
CA GLY A 242 16.63 -0.09 -8.73
C GLY A 242 17.75 0.94 -8.58
N PHE A 243 17.39 2.21 -8.34
CA PHE A 243 18.38 3.30 -8.26
C PHE A 243 19.40 3.06 -7.16
N GLU A 244 18.96 2.61 -5.99
CA GLU A 244 19.82 2.35 -4.84
C GLU A 244 20.85 1.22 -5.13
N ARG A 245 20.44 0.19 -5.89
CA ARG A 245 21.36 -0.87 -6.36
C ARG A 245 22.38 -0.34 -7.37
N LEU A 246 21.96 0.53 -8.30
CA LEU A 246 22.87 1.20 -9.22
C LEU A 246 23.88 2.08 -8.47
N VAL A 247 23.43 2.85 -7.45
CA VAL A 247 24.31 3.66 -6.60
C VAL A 247 25.31 2.79 -5.87
N MET A 248 24.88 1.65 -5.30
CA MET A 248 25.74 0.68 -4.64
C MET A 248 26.88 0.21 -5.56
N VAL A 249 26.55 -0.19 -6.78
CA VAL A 249 27.53 -0.61 -7.78
C VAL A 249 28.45 0.54 -8.18
N ALA A 250 27.90 1.74 -8.40
CA ALA A 250 28.67 2.93 -8.80
C ALA A 250 29.64 3.41 -7.72
N GLN A 251 29.36 3.12 -6.46
CA GLN A 251 30.23 3.44 -5.31
C GLN A 251 31.12 2.27 -4.89
N GLY A 252 31.00 1.10 -5.52
CA GLY A 252 31.77 -0.09 -5.18
C GLY A 252 31.48 -0.63 -3.78
N LYS A 253 30.23 -0.46 -3.30
CA LYS A 253 29.81 -0.89 -1.97
C LYS A 253 29.30 -2.33 -1.99
N LYS A 254 29.31 -2.99 -0.85
CA LYS A 254 28.85 -4.39 -0.70
C LYS A 254 27.36 -4.50 -0.43
N ASN A 255 26.77 -3.46 0.13
CA ASN A 255 25.34 -3.37 0.38
C ASN A 255 24.85 -1.93 0.16
N ILE A 256 23.53 -1.77 -0.04
CA ILE A 256 22.92 -0.47 -0.31
C ILE A 256 23.06 0.51 0.85
N PHE A 257 23.10 0.03 2.08
CA PHE A 257 23.15 0.82 3.31
C PHE A 257 24.52 1.49 3.55
N GLU A 258 25.55 1.08 2.81
CA GLU A 258 26.88 1.72 2.83
C GLU A 258 26.99 2.89 1.83
N THR A 259 25.94 3.16 1.05
CA THR A 259 25.93 4.23 0.04
C THR A 259 25.67 5.61 0.67
N ASP A 260 25.94 6.66 -0.07
CA ASP A 260 25.65 8.05 0.33
C ASP A 260 24.16 8.37 0.52
N LEU A 261 23.28 7.45 0.13
CA LEU A 261 21.84 7.51 0.37
C LEU A 261 21.45 7.06 1.80
N PHE A 262 22.29 6.26 2.47
CA PHE A 262 21.97 5.64 3.77
C PHE A 262 23.07 5.85 4.82
N ALA A 263 24.34 5.72 4.45
CA ALA A 263 25.45 5.80 5.38
C ALA A 263 25.40 7.03 6.31
N PRO A 264 25.09 8.27 5.83
CA PRO A 264 25.03 9.43 6.70
C PRO A 264 24.01 9.34 7.84
N PHE A 265 23.01 8.47 7.73
CA PHE A 265 21.99 8.25 8.75
C PHE A 265 22.32 7.07 9.66
N ILE A 266 23.03 6.09 9.11
CA ILE A 266 23.49 4.91 9.85
C ILE A 266 24.65 5.28 10.77
N ASP A 267 25.61 6.06 10.28
CA ASP A 267 26.83 6.43 10.99
C ASP A 267 26.59 7.27 12.27
N ILE A 268 25.39 7.86 12.41
CA ILE A 268 25.01 8.59 13.62
C ILE A 268 24.28 7.74 14.65
N LEU A 269 23.93 6.50 14.30
CA LEU A 269 23.36 5.52 15.23
C LEU A 269 24.49 4.84 15.98
N PRO A 270 24.28 4.41 17.26
CA PRO A 270 25.35 3.81 18.04
C PRO A 270 25.71 2.42 17.52
N ASP A 271 27.01 2.08 17.55
CA ASP A 271 27.55 0.77 17.16
C ASP A 271 26.97 -0.40 17.98
N SER A 272 26.42 -0.11 19.17
CA SER A 272 25.75 -1.10 20.02
C SER A 272 24.38 -1.53 19.49
N LEU A 273 23.79 -0.78 18.54
CA LEU A 273 22.52 -1.14 17.93
C LEU A 273 22.75 -2.21 16.87
N ASP A 274 21.92 -3.24 16.90
CA ASP A 274 21.97 -4.32 15.93
C ASP A 274 21.88 -3.80 14.47
N THR A 275 22.76 -4.33 13.61
CA THR A 275 22.86 -3.89 12.20
C THR A 275 21.54 -4.02 11.44
N ARG A 276 20.76 -5.08 11.68
CA ARG A 276 19.47 -5.28 11.03
C ARG A 276 18.49 -4.21 11.49
N LYS A 277 18.44 -3.89 12.78
CA LYS A 277 17.59 -2.81 13.33
C LYS A 277 17.96 -1.45 12.78
N THR A 278 19.26 -1.15 12.70
CA THR A 278 19.78 0.09 12.12
C THR A 278 19.27 0.31 10.69
N ARG A 279 19.36 -0.73 9.85
CA ARG A 279 18.86 -0.70 8.45
C ARG A 279 17.35 -0.53 8.39
N ILE A 280 16.60 -1.25 9.21
CA ILE A 280 15.14 -1.14 9.31
C ILE A 280 14.71 0.28 9.71
N ILE A 281 15.37 0.89 10.70
CA ILE A 281 15.05 2.24 11.16
C ILE A 281 15.19 3.24 10.03
N VAL A 282 16.31 3.21 9.33
CA VAL A 282 16.59 4.19 8.25
C VAL A 282 15.66 3.96 7.05
N ASP A 283 15.47 2.71 6.61
CA ASP A 283 14.54 2.38 5.53
C ASP A 283 13.10 2.82 5.87
N HIS A 284 12.62 2.45 7.05
CA HIS A 284 11.23 2.73 7.43
C HIS A 284 10.96 4.21 7.61
N LEU A 285 11.89 4.98 8.19
CA LEU A 285 11.75 6.44 8.27
C LEU A 285 11.73 7.08 6.88
N ARG A 286 12.57 6.61 5.96
CA ARG A 286 12.56 7.04 4.56
C ARG A 286 11.21 6.72 3.90
N GLY A 287 10.70 5.49 4.03
CA GLY A 287 9.38 5.09 3.56
C GLY A 287 8.24 5.96 4.13
N CYS A 288 8.29 6.27 5.43
CA CYS A 288 7.32 7.14 6.08
C CYS A 288 7.31 8.55 5.48
N ILE A 289 8.47 9.15 5.20
CA ILE A 289 8.58 10.49 4.60
C ILE A 289 7.81 10.55 3.28
N PHE A 290 8.06 9.61 2.38
CA PHE A 290 7.45 9.63 1.05
C PHE A 290 5.96 9.26 1.07
N LEU A 291 5.54 8.30 1.90
CA LEU A 291 4.12 7.99 2.08
C LEU A 291 3.34 9.18 2.64
N ILE A 292 3.88 9.87 3.65
CA ILE A 292 3.23 11.05 4.25
C ILE A 292 3.15 12.20 3.24
N THR A 293 4.21 12.42 2.48
CA THR A 293 4.28 13.48 1.44
C THR A 293 3.26 13.23 0.34
N ASP A 294 3.07 11.99 -0.06
CA ASP A 294 2.06 11.59 -1.05
C ASP A 294 0.63 11.49 -0.47
N GLY A 295 0.42 11.96 0.77
CA GLY A 295 -0.91 12.13 1.35
C GLY A 295 -1.39 10.99 2.24
N VAL A 296 -0.62 9.91 2.42
CA VAL A 296 -1.00 8.80 3.32
C VAL A 296 -1.03 9.30 4.77
N ARG A 297 -2.02 8.86 5.53
CA ARG A 297 -2.14 9.12 6.97
C ARG A 297 -2.28 7.80 7.73
N PRO A 298 -1.68 7.68 8.94
CA PRO A 298 -1.73 6.44 9.72
C PRO A 298 -3.17 6.03 10.02
N SER A 299 -3.54 4.81 9.64
CA SER A 299 -4.89 4.27 9.85
C SER A 299 -4.85 2.75 10.13
N ASN A 300 -6.01 2.12 10.27
CA ASN A 300 -6.14 0.67 10.44
C ASN A 300 -6.35 -0.07 9.09
N LYS A 301 -6.32 0.63 7.96
CA LYS A 301 -6.66 0.06 6.65
C LYS A 301 -5.67 0.52 5.59
N GLU A 302 -5.49 -0.31 4.56
CA GLU A 302 -4.81 0.03 3.31
C GLU A 302 -3.42 0.66 3.51
N ALA A 303 -3.03 1.63 2.69
CA ALA A 303 -1.74 2.31 2.78
C ALA A 303 -1.50 2.96 4.17
N GLY A 304 -2.56 3.41 4.84
CA GLY A 304 -2.45 3.96 6.19
C GLY A 304 -2.07 2.93 7.25
N TYR A 305 -2.45 1.67 7.08
CA TYR A 305 -1.99 0.57 7.93
C TYR A 305 -0.50 0.29 7.71
N VAL A 306 -0.06 0.29 6.45
CA VAL A 306 1.37 0.13 6.10
C VAL A 306 2.20 1.23 6.76
N LEU A 307 1.85 2.50 6.55
CA LEU A 307 2.53 3.63 7.18
C LEU A 307 2.58 3.48 8.70
N ARG A 308 1.46 3.16 9.34
CA ARG A 308 1.40 2.95 10.79
C ARG A 308 2.30 1.81 11.25
N ARG A 309 2.38 0.70 10.51
CA ARG A 309 3.27 -0.42 10.80
C ARG A 309 4.73 0.01 10.82
N LEU A 310 5.18 0.74 9.79
CA LEU A 310 6.55 1.25 9.71
C LEU A 310 6.88 2.17 10.88
N MET A 311 6.02 3.17 11.13
CA MET A 311 6.20 4.12 12.24
C MET A 311 6.31 3.40 13.58
N ARG A 312 5.39 2.49 13.87
CA ARG A 312 5.35 1.76 15.15
C ARG A 312 6.56 0.87 15.34
N ARG A 313 7.08 0.26 14.28
CA ARG A 313 8.30 -0.55 14.34
C ARG A 313 9.49 0.29 14.76
N VAL A 314 9.68 1.47 14.16
CA VAL A 314 10.74 2.41 14.55
C VAL A 314 10.54 2.93 15.97
N ILE A 315 9.31 3.32 16.34
CA ILE A 315 9.00 3.80 17.70
C ILE A 315 9.27 2.71 18.75
N GLY A 316 8.97 1.45 18.44
CA GLY A 316 9.26 0.32 19.31
C GLY A 316 10.76 0.17 19.56
N PHE A 317 11.58 0.21 18.51
CA PHE A 317 13.04 0.18 18.66
C PHE A 317 13.57 1.38 19.46
N ALA A 318 13.06 2.58 19.17
CA ALA A 318 13.46 3.79 19.90
C ALA A 318 13.05 3.77 21.40
N TYR A 319 12.02 3.01 21.74
CA TYR A 319 11.57 2.82 23.12
C TYR A 319 12.45 1.80 23.89
N ASP A 320 12.80 0.70 23.22
CA ASP A 320 13.52 -0.43 23.84
C ASP A 320 15.05 -0.26 23.83
N GLU A 321 15.57 0.52 22.89
CA GLU A 321 17.00 0.66 22.64
C GLU A 321 17.44 2.13 22.78
N ASN A 322 18.67 2.32 23.23
CA ASN A 322 19.28 3.65 23.17
C ASN A 322 19.79 3.93 21.74
N MET A 323 19.02 4.63 20.96
CA MET A 323 19.39 5.01 19.59
C MET A 323 20.43 6.14 19.50
N GLY A 324 20.79 6.78 20.60
CA GLY A 324 21.71 7.93 20.61
C GLY A 324 21.16 9.18 19.90
N VAL A 325 20.16 9.03 19.04
CA VAL A 325 19.50 10.09 18.25
C VAL A 325 18.00 9.83 18.20
N SER A 326 17.19 10.89 18.22
CA SER A 326 15.74 10.74 18.14
C SER A 326 15.28 10.40 16.71
N PRO A 327 14.17 9.66 16.55
CA PRO A 327 13.56 9.43 15.23
C PRO A 327 13.25 10.73 14.49
N GLU A 328 12.83 11.80 15.20
CA GLU A 328 12.60 13.13 14.64
C GLU A 328 13.85 13.69 13.97
N ARG A 329 15.01 13.59 14.64
CA ARG A 329 16.28 14.08 14.08
C ARG A 329 16.69 13.30 12.84
N LEU A 330 16.47 11.98 12.82
CA LEU A 330 16.70 11.17 11.61
C LEU A 330 15.80 11.59 10.47
N LEU A 331 14.49 11.77 10.72
CA LEU A 331 13.54 12.29 9.73
C LEU A 331 14.00 13.62 9.14
N GLU A 332 14.46 14.56 9.98
CA GLU A 332 14.98 15.87 9.53
C GLU A 332 16.18 15.70 8.60
N LEU A 333 17.13 14.86 8.97
CA LEU A 333 18.34 14.63 8.18
C LEU A 333 18.02 13.95 6.83
N ILE A 334 17.12 12.95 6.83
CA ILE A 334 16.69 12.28 5.60
C ILE A 334 15.96 13.28 4.68
N VAL A 335 15.02 14.07 5.20
CA VAL A 335 14.33 15.11 4.41
C VAL A 335 15.33 16.10 3.83
N LYS A 336 16.32 16.57 4.63
CA LYS A 336 17.36 17.48 4.16
C LYS A 336 18.18 16.87 3.02
N LYS A 337 18.57 15.59 3.13
CA LYS A 337 19.34 14.89 2.08
C LYS A 337 18.53 14.77 0.79
N TYR A 338 17.26 14.37 0.88
CA TYR A 338 16.43 14.19 -0.31
C TYR A 338 16.06 15.52 -1.00
N LYS A 339 16.01 16.65 -0.27
CA LYS A 339 15.85 17.98 -0.87
C LYS A 339 17.00 18.42 -1.78
N GLU A 340 18.14 17.75 -1.73
CA GLU A 340 19.23 17.98 -2.69
C GLU A 340 18.87 17.49 -4.11
N PHE A 341 17.89 16.59 -4.23
CA PHE A 341 17.38 16.15 -5.53
C PHE A 341 16.27 17.08 -6.02
N PRO A 342 16.32 17.55 -7.29
CA PRO A 342 15.32 18.47 -7.82
C PRO A 342 13.87 18.00 -7.69
N ASP A 343 13.63 16.69 -7.81
CA ASP A 343 12.29 16.10 -7.72
C ASP A 343 11.68 16.16 -6.32
N TYR A 344 12.50 16.41 -5.29
CA TYR A 344 12.10 16.33 -3.87
C TYR A 344 12.34 17.64 -3.09
N HIS A 345 12.60 18.75 -3.76
CA HIS A 345 12.82 20.05 -3.10
C HIS A 345 11.61 20.53 -2.28
N ASN A 346 10.41 20.03 -2.60
CA ASN A 346 9.13 20.36 -1.96
C ASN A 346 8.79 19.49 -0.74
N LEU A 347 9.65 18.55 -0.33
CA LEU A 347 9.41 17.78 0.90
C LEU A 347 9.22 18.72 2.10
N ASP A 348 8.14 18.51 2.87
CA ASP A 348 7.82 19.31 4.04
C ASP A 348 8.12 18.54 5.34
N PHE A 349 9.23 18.88 5.99
CA PHE A 349 9.60 18.28 7.27
C PHE A 349 8.55 18.52 8.35
N THR A 350 7.92 19.69 8.39
CA THR A 350 6.91 20.02 9.40
C THR A 350 5.69 19.09 9.30
N LEU A 351 5.24 18.84 8.07
CA LEU A 351 4.17 17.89 7.79
C LEU A 351 4.54 16.47 8.27
N VAL A 352 5.74 15.99 7.87
CA VAL A 352 6.23 14.66 8.23
C VAL A 352 6.34 14.51 9.74
N LYS A 353 6.98 15.49 10.40
CA LYS A 353 7.14 15.54 11.86
C LYS A 353 5.79 15.46 12.59
N ASN A 354 4.84 16.31 12.23
CA ASN A 354 3.53 16.36 12.91
C ASN A 354 2.79 15.02 12.81
N VAL A 355 2.80 14.39 11.64
CA VAL A 355 2.15 13.09 11.44
C VAL A 355 2.87 11.99 12.24
N PHE A 356 4.20 12.02 12.29
CA PHE A 356 5.00 11.05 13.05
C PHE A 356 4.79 11.24 14.55
N ASP A 357 4.86 12.47 15.05
CA ASP A 357 4.69 12.79 16.47
C ASP A 357 3.31 12.37 17.00
N ASP A 358 2.25 12.55 16.23
CA ASP A 358 0.91 12.12 16.59
C ASP A 358 0.84 10.60 16.87
N GLU A 359 1.48 9.78 16.04
CA GLU A 359 1.52 8.33 16.24
C GLU A 359 2.52 7.94 17.36
N TYR A 360 3.65 8.66 17.46
CA TYR A 360 4.65 8.50 18.52
C TYR A 360 4.01 8.70 19.90
N GLN A 361 3.27 9.81 20.11
CA GLN A 361 2.62 10.11 21.39
C GLN A 361 1.54 9.08 21.76
N LYS A 362 0.86 8.49 20.78
CA LYS A 362 -0.10 7.39 21.02
C LYS A 362 0.64 6.13 21.47
N MET A 363 1.73 5.78 20.77
CA MET A 363 2.45 4.54 21.00
C MET A 363 3.20 4.53 22.33
N ILE A 364 3.86 5.62 22.71
CA ILE A 364 4.57 5.76 24.00
C ILE A 364 3.65 5.54 25.20
N LYS A 365 2.37 5.91 25.09
CA LYS A 365 1.38 5.66 26.15
C LYS A 365 0.98 4.19 26.27
N ILE A 366 1.07 3.45 25.18
CA ILE A 366 0.62 2.05 25.09
C ILE A 366 1.75 1.08 25.45
N LEU A 367 2.97 1.35 25.00
CA LEU A 367 4.14 0.46 25.11
C LEU A 367 4.40 -0.03 26.55
N PRO A 368 4.35 0.80 27.62
CA PRO A 368 4.60 0.31 28.98
C PRO A 368 3.61 -0.78 29.42
N THR A 369 2.34 -0.62 29.05
CA THR A 369 1.30 -1.62 29.36
C THR A 369 1.46 -2.87 28.51
N ALA A 370 1.72 -2.71 27.21
CA ALA A 370 1.95 -3.83 26.30
C ALA A 370 3.17 -4.65 26.75
N ARG A 371 4.28 -3.99 27.12
CA ARG A 371 5.50 -4.65 27.60
C ARG A 371 5.26 -5.44 28.89
N ARG A 372 4.50 -4.86 29.84
CA ARG A 372 4.16 -5.53 31.09
C ARG A 372 3.30 -6.77 30.87
N THR A 373 2.25 -6.67 30.05
CA THR A 373 1.38 -7.83 29.74
C THR A 373 2.14 -8.90 28.95
N PHE A 374 3.01 -8.49 28.05
CA PHE A 374 3.91 -9.41 27.34
C PHE A 374 4.81 -10.19 28.31
N LYS A 375 5.45 -9.50 29.26
CA LYS A 375 6.29 -10.14 30.27
C LYS A 375 5.52 -11.16 31.12
N GLN A 376 4.28 -10.84 31.50
CA GLN A 376 3.40 -11.76 32.24
C GLN A 376 3.14 -13.06 31.44
N GLU A 377 2.91 -12.96 30.12
CA GLU A 377 2.70 -14.14 29.28
C GLU A 377 4.00 -14.92 29.09
N VAL A 378 5.15 -14.25 28.96
CA VAL A 378 6.47 -14.91 28.96
C VAL A 378 6.67 -15.73 30.23
N ASP A 379 6.47 -15.13 31.41
CA ASP A 379 6.65 -15.80 32.69
C ASP A 379 5.68 -16.99 32.86
N LYS A 380 4.47 -16.89 32.32
CA LYS A 380 3.50 -17.98 32.25
C LYS A 380 3.99 -19.10 31.33
N THR A 381 4.42 -18.75 30.11
CA THR A 381 4.94 -19.67 29.10
C THR A 381 6.13 -20.49 29.64
N LYS A 382 7.07 -19.81 30.31
CA LYS A 382 8.23 -20.46 30.94
C LYS A 382 7.83 -21.39 32.09
N ARG A 383 6.90 -20.99 32.96
CA ARG A 383 6.36 -21.82 34.04
C ARG A 383 5.66 -23.09 33.54
N GLU A 384 4.96 -22.98 32.39
CA GLU A 384 4.28 -24.10 31.74
C GLU A 384 5.22 -24.96 30.88
N GLY A 385 6.52 -24.64 30.81
CA GLY A 385 7.51 -25.37 30.01
C GLY A 385 7.28 -25.29 28.50
N ARG A 386 6.56 -24.26 28.03
CA ARG A 386 6.30 -24.05 26.61
C ARG A 386 7.44 -23.23 25.97
N ALA A 387 7.81 -23.57 24.74
CA ALA A 387 8.76 -22.82 23.94
C ALA A 387 8.12 -21.62 23.21
N PHE A 388 6.81 -21.68 22.95
CA PHE A 388 6.05 -20.69 22.18
C PHE A 388 5.06 -19.95 23.06
N LEU A 389 4.95 -18.64 22.83
CA LEU A 389 3.87 -17.81 23.39
C LEU A 389 2.50 -18.29 22.87
N SER A 390 1.45 -18.04 23.65
CA SER A 390 0.09 -18.35 23.22
C SER A 390 -0.27 -17.58 21.94
N PRO A 391 -0.66 -18.23 20.82
CA PRO A 391 -1.08 -17.52 19.60
C PRO A 391 -2.23 -16.56 19.85
N VAL A 392 -3.20 -16.95 20.67
CA VAL A 392 -4.34 -16.10 21.07
C VAL A 392 -3.87 -14.83 21.78
N PHE A 393 -2.84 -14.94 22.63
CA PHE A 393 -2.25 -13.77 23.29
C PHE A 393 -1.54 -12.87 22.28
N VAL A 394 -0.72 -13.42 21.39
CA VAL A 394 0.04 -12.66 20.39
C VAL A 394 -0.90 -11.88 19.48
N PHE A 395 -1.90 -12.55 18.93
CA PHE A 395 -2.91 -11.92 18.08
C PHE A 395 -3.77 -10.90 18.82
N GLY A 396 -4.25 -11.25 20.01
CA GLY A 396 -5.05 -10.34 20.86
C GLY A 396 -4.26 -9.10 21.29
N SER A 397 -2.97 -9.25 21.61
CA SER A 397 -2.07 -8.15 21.94
C SER A 397 -1.86 -7.22 20.74
N HIS A 398 -1.62 -7.77 19.55
CA HIS A 398 -1.53 -6.99 18.31
C HIS A 398 -2.78 -6.13 18.06
N GLN A 399 -3.96 -6.70 18.26
CA GLN A 399 -5.24 -6.00 18.05
C GLN A 399 -5.55 -4.94 19.12
N SER A 400 -5.34 -5.27 20.39
CA SER A 400 -5.78 -4.45 21.52
C SER A 400 -4.80 -3.34 21.89
N THR A 401 -3.50 -3.64 21.84
CA THR A 401 -2.45 -2.69 22.21
C THR A 401 -1.81 -2.01 21.00
N GLY A 402 -1.96 -2.61 19.81
CA GLY A 402 -1.29 -2.13 18.59
C GLY A 402 0.24 -2.30 18.62
N ALA A 403 0.78 -3.11 19.54
CA ALA A 403 2.15 -3.59 19.45
C ALA A 403 2.27 -4.45 18.18
N THR A 404 3.18 -4.09 17.28
CA THR A 404 3.35 -4.85 16.04
C THR A 404 3.97 -6.22 16.34
N ILE A 405 3.74 -7.17 15.44
CA ILE A 405 4.38 -8.49 15.55
C ILE A 405 5.90 -8.36 15.64
N ASP A 406 6.48 -7.40 14.91
CA ASP A 406 7.93 -7.16 14.90
C ASP A 406 8.47 -6.77 16.27
N ILE A 407 7.77 -5.87 16.98
CA ILE A 407 8.13 -5.48 18.36
C ILE A 407 8.01 -6.68 19.30
N MET A 408 6.95 -7.47 19.16
CA MET A 408 6.76 -8.66 20.00
C MET A 408 7.79 -9.75 19.71
N LYS A 409 8.26 -9.90 18.46
CA LYS A 409 9.36 -10.81 18.09
C LYS A 409 10.67 -10.39 18.76
N ASP A 410 11.01 -9.10 18.70
CA ASP A 410 12.20 -8.56 19.38
C ASP A 410 12.13 -8.79 20.90
N TRP A 411 10.96 -8.62 21.51
CA TRP A 411 10.76 -8.93 22.92
C TRP A 411 10.86 -10.42 23.23
N ALA A 412 10.35 -11.27 22.35
CA ALA A 412 10.39 -12.73 22.52
C ALA A 412 11.83 -13.25 22.45
N GLU A 413 12.61 -12.74 21.49
CA GLU A 413 14.03 -13.09 21.34
C GLU A 413 14.84 -12.72 22.59
N LYS A 414 14.69 -11.50 23.12
CA LYS A 414 15.34 -11.05 24.36
C LYS A 414 14.97 -11.88 25.59
N GLU A 415 13.81 -12.53 25.57
CA GLU A 415 13.30 -13.35 26.66
C GLU A 415 13.47 -14.85 26.41
N ASP A 416 14.16 -15.28 25.36
CA ASP A 416 14.36 -16.68 24.95
C ASP A 416 13.05 -17.49 24.89
N VAL A 417 12.02 -16.90 24.25
CA VAL A 417 10.76 -17.54 23.88
C VAL A 417 10.48 -17.31 22.41
N LYS A 418 9.60 -18.11 21.81
CA LYS A 418 9.29 -18.02 20.39
C LYS A 418 7.84 -17.57 20.15
N ILE A 419 7.61 -16.93 19.01
CA ILE A 419 6.29 -16.67 18.45
C ILE A 419 6.08 -17.60 17.26
N ASP A 420 4.91 -18.22 17.17
CA ASP A 420 4.51 -18.97 15.99
C ASP A 420 4.01 -18.00 14.92
N GLU A 421 4.94 -17.61 14.02
CA GLU A 421 4.66 -16.66 12.95
C GLU A 421 3.65 -17.19 11.94
N LYS A 422 3.64 -18.50 11.71
CA LYS A 422 2.70 -19.14 10.80
C LYS A 422 1.27 -19.03 11.33
N MET A 423 1.06 -19.38 12.60
CA MET A 423 -0.25 -19.22 13.24
C MET A 423 -0.69 -17.76 13.30
N PHE A 424 0.23 -16.83 13.58
CA PHE A 424 -0.08 -15.40 13.55
C PHE A 424 -0.52 -14.94 12.16
N ALA A 425 0.19 -15.37 11.10
CA ALA A 425 -0.17 -15.05 9.72
C ALA A 425 -1.54 -15.63 9.33
N GLU A 426 -1.83 -16.87 9.74
CA GLU A 426 -3.13 -17.51 9.53
C GLU A 426 -4.28 -16.76 10.25
N ASP A 427 -4.05 -16.34 11.49
CA ASP A 427 -5.03 -15.55 12.26
C ASP A 427 -5.24 -14.15 11.64
N MET A 428 -4.18 -13.51 11.16
CA MET A 428 -4.26 -12.24 10.44
C MET A 428 -5.03 -12.38 9.12
N GLU A 429 -4.80 -13.43 8.34
CA GLU A 429 -5.51 -13.65 7.09
C GLU A 429 -6.99 -13.96 7.34
N ARG A 430 -7.29 -14.81 8.32
CA ARG A 430 -8.67 -15.07 8.77
C ARG A 430 -9.38 -13.78 9.21
N HIS A 431 -8.67 -12.91 9.95
CA HIS A 431 -9.21 -11.62 10.34
C HIS A 431 -9.42 -10.68 9.16
N LYS A 432 -8.50 -10.67 8.17
CA LYS A 432 -8.67 -9.94 6.91
C LYS A 432 -9.84 -10.48 6.10
N GLU A 433 -10.01 -11.80 6.01
CA GLU A 433 -11.14 -12.44 5.32
C GLU A 433 -12.47 -12.05 5.98
N ILE A 434 -12.56 -12.12 7.31
CA ILE A 434 -13.73 -11.66 8.06
C ILE A 434 -13.98 -10.16 7.81
N SER A 435 -12.92 -9.36 7.81
CA SER A 435 -13.00 -7.91 7.51
C SER A 435 -13.37 -7.65 6.06
N ARG A 436 -12.83 -8.41 5.09
CA ARG A 436 -13.18 -8.34 3.65
C ARG A 436 -14.59 -8.84 3.40
N ALA A 437 -14.98 -9.98 3.98
CA ALA A 437 -16.36 -10.49 3.91
C ALA A 437 -17.35 -9.45 4.48
N GLY A 438 -16.97 -8.77 5.57
CA GLY A 438 -17.70 -7.60 6.08
C GLY A 438 -17.69 -6.39 5.16
N SER A 439 -16.69 -6.23 4.27
CA SER A 439 -16.59 -5.09 3.35
C SER A 439 -17.17 -5.36 1.96
N THR A 440 -17.04 -6.59 1.42
CA THR A 440 -17.67 -7.02 0.16
C THR A 440 -19.18 -7.21 0.30
N ALA A 441 -19.65 -7.48 1.52
CA ALA A 441 -21.08 -7.54 1.82
C ALA A 441 -21.73 -6.13 1.93
N LYS A 442 -20.97 -5.03 1.72
CA LYS A 442 -21.47 -3.67 1.93
C LYS A 442 -22.30 -3.08 0.78
N PHE A 443 -22.29 -3.67 -0.42
CA PHE A 443 -23.05 -3.16 -1.57
C PHE A 443 -23.52 -4.28 -2.51
N GLY A 444 -24.59 -4.96 -2.16
CA GLY A 444 -25.26 -5.94 -3.03
C GLY A 444 -26.72 -6.07 -2.63
N GLY A 445 -27.53 -5.14 -3.13
CA GLY A 445 -28.96 -5.27 -2.97
C GLY A 445 -29.51 -6.35 -3.89
N HIS A 446 -30.08 -7.37 -3.35
CA HIS A 446 -31.29 -8.07 -3.79
C HIS A 446 -31.53 -9.29 -2.91
N GLY A 447 -32.64 -9.27 -2.16
CA GLY A 447 -33.16 -10.42 -1.43
C GLY A 447 -32.94 -10.37 0.09
N LEU A 448 -33.80 -11.02 0.79
CA LEU A 448 -34.07 -11.05 2.24
C LEU A 448 -32.90 -11.39 3.20
N TYR A 449 -31.68 -11.50 2.71
CA TYR A 449 -30.49 -11.75 3.52
C TYR A 449 -29.47 -10.62 3.29
N LEU A 450 -29.67 -9.56 4.06
CA LEU A 450 -28.85 -8.36 3.94
C LEU A 450 -27.56 -8.48 4.74
N LYS A 451 -26.51 -9.02 4.14
CA LYS A 451 -25.13 -8.75 4.55
C LYS A 451 -24.66 -7.43 3.93
N THR A 452 -25.34 -6.34 4.22
CA THR A 452 -24.93 -4.99 3.74
C THR A 452 -23.90 -4.34 4.65
N GLY A 453 -23.17 -5.04 5.46
CA GLY A 453 -22.11 -4.48 6.34
C GLY A 453 -22.53 -3.35 7.30
N GLU A 454 -23.70 -2.74 7.09
CA GLU A 454 -24.34 -1.78 7.98
C GLU A 454 -25.36 -2.44 8.88
N VAL A 455 -25.94 -3.55 8.42
CA VAL A 455 -27.01 -4.29 9.10
C VAL A 455 -26.60 -5.73 9.31
N THR A 456 -26.63 -6.22 10.55
CA THR A 456 -26.29 -7.59 10.93
C THR A 456 -27.50 -8.27 11.54
N ILE A 457 -28.01 -9.32 10.91
CA ILE A 457 -29.08 -10.19 11.41
C ILE A 457 -28.57 -11.64 11.52
N ARG A 458 -29.10 -12.38 12.49
CA ARG A 458 -28.81 -13.82 12.70
C ARG A 458 -29.90 -14.71 12.11
N ASP A 459 -31.14 -14.25 12.17
CA ASP A 459 -32.30 -14.92 11.62
C ASP A 459 -33.39 -13.93 11.18
N GLU A 460 -34.44 -14.43 10.54
CA GLU A 460 -35.54 -13.62 10.01
C GLU A 460 -36.34 -12.86 11.09
N SER A 461 -36.36 -13.33 12.34
CA SER A 461 -37.10 -12.66 13.43
C SER A 461 -36.48 -11.33 13.83
N GLU A 462 -35.22 -11.11 13.50
CA GLU A 462 -34.50 -9.86 13.82
C GLU A 462 -34.72 -8.76 12.78
N VAL A 463 -35.26 -9.10 11.59
CA VAL A 463 -35.39 -8.17 10.44
C VAL A 463 -36.20 -6.92 10.81
N GLU A 464 -37.32 -7.09 11.49
CA GLU A 464 -38.21 -5.97 11.87
C GLU A 464 -37.46 -4.94 12.73
N LYS A 465 -36.79 -5.38 13.79
CA LYS A 465 -36.09 -4.49 14.73
C LYS A 465 -34.89 -3.82 14.09
N VAL A 466 -34.18 -4.53 13.21
CA VAL A 466 -33.06 -3.98 12.47
C VAL A 466 -33.53 -2.96 11.43
N THR A 467 -34.66 -3.19 10.75
CA THR A 467 -35.29 -2.25 9.83
C THR A 467 -35.67 -0.93 10.54
N ARG A 468 -36.27 -1.04 11.72
CA ARG A 468 -36.60 0.12 12.59
C ARG A 468 -35.34 0.91 12.97
N LEU A 469 -34.28 0.21 13.43
CA LEU A 469 -33.00 0.83 13.79
C LEU A 469 -32.28 1.45 12.59
N HIS A 470 -32.43 0.88 11.39
CA HIS A 470 -31.84 1.43 10.18
C HIS A 470 -32.53 2.76 9.81
N THR A 471 -33.84 2.82 9.83
CA THR A 471 -34.59 4.06 9.63
C THR A 471 -34.25 5.11 10.69
N ALA A 472 -34.13 4.69 11.97
CA ALA A 472 -33.69 5.57 13.04
C ALA A 472 -32.28 6.14 12.83
N THR A 473 -31.40 5.39 12.16
CA THR A 473 -30.04 5.84 11.84
C THR A 473 -30.04 7.00 10.85
N HIS A 474 -30.88 6.95 9.83
CA HIS A 474 -31.07 8.08 8.88
C HIS A 474 -31.67 9.31 9.56
N LEU A 475 -32.66 9.12 10.45
CA LEU A 475 -33.20 10.21 11.27
C LEU A 475 -32.15 10.80 12.21
N LEU A 476 -31.31 9.96 12.83
CA LEU A 476 -30.18 10.42 13.65
C LEU A 476 -29.19 11.26 12.83
N HIS A 477 -28.86 10.84 11.64
CA HIS A 477 -27.97 11.61 10.76
C HIS A 477 -28.57 12.97 10.39
N ALA A 478 -29.85 13.01 10.01
CA ALA A 478 -30.55 14.26 9.75
C ALA A 478 -30.60 15.18 10.97
N ALA A 479 -30.86 14.62 12.17
CA ALA A 479 -30.87 15.36 13.44
C ALA A 479 -29.49 15.94 13.78
N LEU A 480 -28.43 15.15 13.60
CA LEU A 480 -27.05 15.61 13.80
C LEU A 480 -26.72 16.81 12.91
N ARG A 481 -27.10 16.75 11.64
CA ARG A 481 -26.92 17.87 10.70
C ARG A 481 -27.76 19.09 11.05
N ALA A 482 -28.98 18.88 11.52
CA ALA A 482 -29.87 19.98 11.95
C ALA A 482 -29.38 20.70 13.22
N VAL A 483 -28.79 19.96 14.17
CA VAL A 483 -28.39 20.51 15.49
C VAL A 483 -26.93 20.95 15.51
N LEU A 484 -26.03 20.21 14.87
CA LEU A 484 -24.59 20.45 14.92
C LEU A 484 -24.02 21.17 13.69
N GLY A 485 -24.76 21.17 12.58
CA GLY A 485 -24.37 21.82 11.33
C GLY A 485 -24.37 20.90 10.12
N PRO A 486 -24.58 21.47 8.90
CA PRO A 486 -24.72 20.70 7.66
C PRO A 486 -23.42 20.02 7.20
N GLU A 487 -22.26 20.37 7.79
CA GLU A 487 -20.96 19.75 7.53
C GLU A 487 -20.78 18.39 8.19
N VAL A 488 -21.69 18.01 9.13
CA VAL A 488 -21.65 16.67 9.75
C VAL A 488 -21.83 15.60 8.67
N ARG A 489 -20.86 14.67 8.59
CA ARG A 489 -20.84 13.59 7.62
C ARG A 489 -20.61 12.26 8.30
N GLN A 490 -21.32 11.25 7.83
CA GLN A 490 -21.12 9.87 8.26
C GLN A 490 -19.71 9.41 7.91
N ASP A 491 -19.03 8.79 8.88
CA ASP A 491 -17.73 8.12 8.71
C ASP A 491 -17.89 6.59 8.75
N GLY A 492 -18.94 6.10 9.41
CA GLY A 492 -19.31 4.70 9.45
C GLY A 492 -20.57 4.46 10.26
N SER A 493 -21.23 3.33 10.03
CA SER A 493 -22.35 2.85 10.83
C SER A 493 -22.32 1.34 10.99
N ASP A 494 -23.04 0.84 11.98
CA ASP A 494 -23.21 -0.58 12.24
C ASP A 494 -24.50 -0.79 13.04
N ILE A 495 -25.37 -1.66 12.54
CA ILE A 495 -26.70 -1.90 13.08
C ILE A 495 -26.85 -3.37 13.41
N THR A 496 -27.16 -3.65 14.66
CA THR A 496 -27.49 -4.99 15.17
C THR A 496 -28.88 -4.96 15.79
N VAL A 497 -29.42 -6.11 16.15
CA VAL A 497 -30.72 -6.18 16.86
C VAL A 497 -30.72 -5.42 18.19
N GLU A 498 -29.57 -5.25 18.82
CA GLU A 498 -29.45 -4.56 20.12
C GLU A 498 -29.37 -3.04 19.98
N ARG A 499 -28.77 -2.53 18.88
CA ARG A 499 -28.46 -1.10 18.77
C ARG A 499 -28.10 -0.65 17.37
N THR A 500 -28.16 0.66 17.12
CA THR A 500 -27.38 1.33 16.07
C THR A 500 -26.13 1.96 16.64
N ARG A 501 -25.04 1.97 15.85
CA ARG A 501 -23.81 2.73 16.08
C ARG A 501 -23.60 3.65 14.87
N PHE A 502 -23.39 4.93 15.13
CA PHE A 502 -23.17 5.94 14.10
C PHE A 502 -21.90 6.72 14.40
N ASP A 503 -20.93 6.66 13.48
CA ASP A 503 -19.66 7.37 13.55
C ASP A 503 -19.71 8.56 12.58
N PHE A 504 -19.30 9.74 13.03
CA PHE A 504 -19.37 10.97 12.24
C PHE A 504 -18.22 11.93 12.54
N LYS A 505 -17.83 12.72 11.54
CA LYS A 505 -16.79 13.74 11.67
C LYS A 505 -17.31 14.93 12.46
N PHE A 506 -16.69 15.20 13.63
CA PHE A 506 -16.98 16.35 14.45
C PHE A 506 -15.78 16.65 15.37
N PRO A 507 -15.30 17.91 15.44
CA PRO A 507 -14.00 18.24 16.05
C PRO A 507 -13.98 18.22 17.58
N ARG A 508 -15.14 18.22 18.24
CA ARG A 508 -15.27 18.26 19.70
C ARG A 508 -16.27 17.24 20.22
N LYS A 509 -16.32 17.07 21.53
CA LYS A 509 -17.38 16.30 22.21
C LYS A 509 -18.75 16.96 21.96
N VAL A 510 -19.77 16.15 21.72
CA VAL A 510 -21.18 16.63 21.67
C VAL A 510 -21.65 16.90 23.11
N MET A 511 -22.19 18.08 23.34
CA MET A 511 -22.62 18.49 24.68
C MET A 511 -23.92 17.81 25.07
N PRO A 512 -24.17 17.59 26.38
CA PRO A 512 -25.40 16.92 26.84
C PRO A 512 -26.69 17.57 26.33
N GLU A 513 -26.73 18.89 26.26
CA GLU A 513 -27.88 19.64 25.74
C GLU A 513 -28.08 19.44 24.25
N GLU A 514 -27.00 19.29 23.49
CA GLU A 514 -27.04 18.97 22.06
C GLU A 514 -27.55 17.54 21.84
N LEU A 515 -27.10 16.57 22.67
CA LEU A 515 -27.59 15.19 22.61
C LEU A 515 -29.09 15.11 22.90
N GLN A 516 -29.58 15.86 23.90
CA GLN A 516 -31.02 15.94 24.19
C GLN A 516 -31.81 16.51 23.00
N LYS A 517 -31.30 17.58 22.35
CA LYS A 517 -31.96 18.17 21.18
C LYS A 517 -31.97 17.19 20.00
N ILE A 518 -30.88 16.44 19.77
CA ILE A 518 -30.81 15.43 18.75
C ILE A 518 -31.82 14.30 19.01
N GLU A 519 -31.86 13.77 20.24
CA GLU A 519 -32.80 12.72 20.60
C GLU A 519 -34.26 13.20 20.49
N GLN A 520 -34.55 14.42 20.93
CA GLN A 520 -35.88 15.03 20.78
C GLN A 520 -36.25 15.21 19.31
N TRP A 521 -35.32 15.72 18.48
CA TRP A 521 -35.56 15.92 17.06
C TRP A 521 -35.92 14.60 16.34
N VAL A 522 -35.21 13.50 16.64
CA VAL A 522 -35.53 12.18 16.11
C VAL A 522 -36.90 11.70 16.54
N ASN A 523 -37.23 11.82 17.84
CA ASN A 523 -38.54 11.40 18.35
C ASN A 523 -39.70 12.26 17.84
N ASP A 524 -39.46 13.54 17.57
CA ASP A 524 -40.47 14.43 16.96
C ASP A 524 -40.68 14.07 15.47
N ALA A 525 -39.64 13.71 14.73
CA ALA A 525 -39.75 13.19 13.37
C ALA A 525 -40.51 11.85 13.32
N ILE A 526 -40.29 10.98 14.31
CA ILE A 526 -41.05 9.72 14.46
C ILE A 526 -42.53 10.01 14.71
N LYS A 527 -42.87 10.93 15.62
CA LYS A 527 -44.26 11.32 15.95
C LYS A 527 -45.00 11.99 14.77
N ARG A 528 -44.26 12.69 13.92
CA ARG A 528 -44.81 13.32 12.67
C ARG A 528 -45.18 12.29 11.61
N ASP A 529 -44.84 11.06 11.80
CA ASP A 529 -45.15 9.94 10.91
C ASP A 529 -44.78 10.20 9.44
N LEU A 530 -43.48 10.46 9.20
CA LEU A 530 -42.97 10.77 7.89
C LEU A 530 -43.14 9.56 6.95
N LYS A 531 -43.54 9.81 5.72
CA LYS A 531 -43.58 8.79 4.67
C LYS A 531 -42.16 8.44 4.24
N VAL A 532 -41.82 7.17 4.17
CA VAL A 532 -40.53 6.65 3.72
C VAL A 532 -40.71 6.01 2.35
N GLU A 533 -40.12 6.61 1.34
CA GLU A 533 -40.17 6.14 -0.04
C GLU A 533 -38.77 5.98 -0.63
N TRP A 534 -38.66 5.16 -1.65
CA TRP A 534 -37.41 5.03 -2.37
C TRP A 534 -37.62 5.04 -3.89
N GLU A 535 -36.63 5.51 -4.61
CA GLU A 535 -36.57 5.46 -6.06
C GLU A 535 -35.16 5.05 -6.51
N GLU A 536 -35.05 4.46 -7.70
CA GLU A 536 -33.78 4.01 -8.25
C GLU A 536 -33.42 4.86 -9.46
N MET A 537 -32.23 5.49 -9.41
CA MET A 537 -31.75 6.39 -10.47
C MET A 537 -30.24 6.32 -10.63
N ALA A 538 -29.70 7.04 -11.62
CA ALA A 538 -28.26 7.22 -11.74
C ALA A 538 -27.71 8.03 -10.55
N TYR A 539 -26.47 7.74 -10.15
CA TYR A 539 -25.83 8.41 -9.00
C TYR A 539 -25.85 9.94 -9.13
N GLU A 540 -25.52 10.45 -10.33
CA GLU A 540 -25.48 11.89 -10.63
C GLU A 540 -26.85 12.55 -10.51
N GLU A 541 -27.90 11.86 -10.92
CA GLU A 541 -29.28 12.34 -10.77
C GLU A 541 -29.67 12.46 -9.30
N GLY A 542 -29.25 11.49 -8.49
CA GLY A 542 -29.49 11.51 -7.05
C GLY A 542 -28.79 12.67 -6.33
N ILE A 543 -27.56 12.98 -6.72
CA ILE A 543 -26.83 14.14 -6.19
C ILE A 543 -27.56 15.44 -6.56
N GLN A 544 -28.07 15.57 -7.81
CA GLN A 544 -28.83 16.74 -8.22
C GLN A 544 -30.14 16.90 -7.44
N LYS A 545 -30.76 15.82 -7.00
CA LYS A 545 -31.92 15.82 -6.09
C LYS A 545 -31.57 16.13 -4.63
N GLY A 546 -30.28 16.32 -4.30
CA GLY A 546 -29.80 16.62 -2.95
C GLY A 546 -29.61 15.39 -2.06
N ALA A 547 -29.57 14.18 -2.63
CA ALA A 547 -29.30 12.98 -1.86
C ALA A 547 -27.87 12.98 -1.31
N LEU A 548 -27.73 12.63 -0.02
CA LEU A 548 -26.44 12.54 0.63
C LEU A 548 -25.77 11.20 0.27
N GLY A 549 -24.57 11.29 -0.29
CA GLY A 549 -23.72 10.15 -0.60
C GLY A 549 -22.30 10.38 -0.10
N PHE A 550 -21.79 9.49 0.76
CA PHE A 550 -20.52 9.70 1.43
C PHE A 550 -19.39 8.81 0.90
N PHE A 551 -19.72 7.84 0.03
CA PHE A 551 -18.76 6.82 -0.45
C PHE A 551 -18.86 6.68 -1.98
N ARG A 552 -18.63 7.77 -2.73
CA ARG A 552 -18.79 7.83 -4.21
C ARG A 552 -18.18 6.62 -4.94
N GLU A 553 -17.05 6.11 -4.48
CA GLU A 553 -16.33 5.00 -5.09
C GLU A 553 -16.99 3.62 -4.89
N LYS A 554 -18.03 3.54 -4.06
CA LYS A 554 -18.70 2.29 -3.66
C LYS A 554 -20.09 2.12 -4.24
N TYR A 555 -20.61 3.11 -4.95
CA TYR A 555 -21.97 3.05 -5.50
C TYR A 555 -21.97 2.44 -6.91
N PRO A 556 -22.94 1.53 -7.21
CA PRO A 556 -23.17 1.04 -8.57
C PRO A 556 -23.71 2.18 -9.47
N PRO A 557 -23.69 2.00 -10.80
CA PRO A 557 -24.21 3.02 -11.74
C PRO A 557 -25.66 3.45 -11.50
N ARG A 558 -26.49 2.54 -10.99
CA ARG A 558 -27.85 2.81 -10.51
C ARG A 558 -27.94 2.54 -9.02
N VAL A 559 -28.53 3.48 -8.28
CA VAL A 559 -28.56 3.48 -6.81
C VAL A 559 -29.98 3.77 -6.32
N LYS A 560 -30.32 3.16 -5.17
CA LYS A 560 -31.57 3.49 -4.45
C LYS A 560 -31.34 4.70 -3.56
N ILE A 561 -32.30 5.60 -3.58
CA ILE A 561 -32.37 6.79 -2.73
C ILE A 561 -33.60 6.68 -1.88
N TYR A 562 -33.42 6.73 -0.57
CA TYR A 562 -34.53 6.78 0.38
C TYR A 562 -34.79 8.21 0.80
N THR A 563 -36.06 8.60 0.77
CA THR A 563 -36.55 9.92 1.22
C THR A 563 -37.54 9.75 2.37
N MET A 564 -37.43 10.62 3.37
CA MET A 564 -38.37 10.71 4.48
C MET A 564 -39.06 12.06 4.44
N THR A 565 -40.32 12.07 4.04
CA THR A 565 -41.08 13.29 3.73
C THR A 565 -42.24 13.49 4.70
N ASP A 566 -42.33 14.66 5.25
CA ASP A 566 -43.50 15.10 6.02
C ASP A 566 -44.65 15.40 5.08
N GLN A 567 -45.70 14.59 5.10
CA GLN A 567 -46.85 14.73 4.23
C GLN A 567 -47.71 15.98 4.49
N ALA A 568 -47.66 16.51 5.72
CA ALA A 568 -48.40 17.70 6.08
C ALA A 568 -47.77 18.99 5.51
N THR A 569 -46.44 19.02 5.39
CA THR A 569 -45.68 20.22 4.98
C THR A 569 -44.99 20.06 3.63
N GLY A 570 -44.87 18.84 3.11
CA GLY A 570 -44.07 18.51 1.92
C GLY A 570 -42.55 18.59 2.15
N GLN A 571 -42.09 18.78 3.40
CA GLN A 571 -40.66 18.90 3.73
C GLN A 571 -40.00 17.55 3.71
N VAL A 572 -38.88 17.42 2.96
CA VAL A 572 -37.97 16.25 3.03
C VAL A 572 -36.99 16.46 4.19
N LEU A 573 -37.01 15.55 5.16
CA LEU A 573 -36.16 15.60 6.35
C LEU A 573 -34.89 14.77 6.17
N SER A 574 -34.94 13.68 5.41
CA SER A 574 -33.79 12.85 5.05
C SER A 574 -33.88 12.44 3.59
N CYS A 575 -32.75 12.48 2.88
CA CYS A 575 -32.62 12.02 1.50
C CYS A 575 -31.21 11.44 1.35
N GLU A 576 -31.09 10.11 1.24
CA GLU A 576 -29.79 9.43 1.30
C GLU A 576 -29.72 8.23 0.36
N PHE A 577 -28.52 7.99 -0.20
CA PHE A 577 -28.21 6.76 -0.92
C PHE A 577 -28.14 5.59 0.07
N CYS A 578 -29.04 4.62 -0.07
CA CYS A 578 -29.11 3.48 0.82
C CYS A 578 -29.63 2.22 0.13
N GLY A 579 -29.04 1.06 0.44
CA GLY A 579 -29.45 -0.25 -0.09
C GLY A 579 -30.20 -1.12 0.92
N GLY A 580 -30.38 -0.66 2.16
CA GLY A 580 -30.93 -1.46 3.25
C GLY A 580 -32.46 -1.40 3.34
N PRO A 581 -33.07 -2.23 4.22
CA PRO A 581 -34.51 -2.17 4.47
C PRO A 581 -34.86 -0.98 5.35
N HIS A 582 -35.99 -0.34 5.06
CA HIS A 582 -36.57 0.73 5.86
C HIS A 582 -38.05 0.46 6.13
N VAL A 583 -38.58 1.02 7.22
CA VAL A 583 -40.01 1.05 7.47
C VAL A 583 -40.71 1.90 6.41
N THR A 584 -42.01 1.78 6.26
CA THR A 584 -42.81 2.56 5.30
C THR A 584 -43.22 3.94 5.87
N HIS A 585 -43.31 4.00 7.20
CA HIS A 585 -43.65 5.18 7.97
C HIS A 585 -42.78 5.30 9.22
N THR A 586 -42.33 6.51 9.56
CA THR A 586 -41.41 6.68 10.69
C THR A 586 -42.06 6.38 12.06
N ALA A 587 -43.38 6.39 12.19
CA ALA A 587 -44.08 5.95 13.40
C ALA A 587 -43.77 4.49 13.77
N GLU A 588 -43.48 3.63 12.77
CA GLU A 588 -43.09 2.23 12.96
C GLU A 588 -41.75 2.08 13.70
N VAL A 589 -40.91 3.12 13.73
CA VAL A 589 -39.60 3.10 14.41
C VAL A 589 -39.75 2.91 15.92
N GLY A 590 -40.82 3.47 16.51
CA GLY A 590 -41.02 3.46 17.96
C GLY A 590 -40.22 4.57 18.65
N LYS A 591 -39.89 4.39 19.93
CA LYS A 591 -39.19 5.40 20.69
C LYS A 591 -37.68 5.28 20.54
N PHE A 592 -37.02 6.33 20.08
CA PHE A 592 -35.56 6.39 19.92
C PHE A 592 -34.89 6.93 21.20
N LYS A 593 -33.73 6.33 21.57
CA LYS A 593 -32.94 6.77 22.71
C LYS A 593 -31.44 6.67 22.43
N ILE A 594 -30.71 7.76 22.72
CA ILE A 594 -29.23 7.77 22.69
C ILE A 594 -28.72 7.13 23.99
N VAL A 595 -27.91 6.08 23.87
CA VAL A 595 -27.36 5.35 25.02
C VAL A 595 -25.98 5.88 25.39
N LYS A 596 -25.14 6.24 24.41
CA LYS A 596 -23.76 6.66 24.65
C LYS A 596 -23.23 7.53 23.53
N GLU A 597 -22.43 8.53 23.89
CA GLU A 597 -21.60 9.32 23.00
C GLU A 597 -20.13 9.21 23.44
N GLU A 598 -19.21 8.94 22.51
CA GLU A 598 -17.79 8.78 22.79
C GLU A 598 -16.91 9.17 21.61
N ALA A 599 -15.61 9.40 21.84
CA ALA A 599 -14.63 9.54 20.76
C ALA A 599 -14.32 8.16 20.16
N SER A 600 -14.36 8.03 18.84
CA SER A 600 -13.94 6.82 18.13
C SER A 600 -12.48 6.92 17.66
N SER A 601 -12.10 8.09 17.15
CA SER A 601 -10.73 8.46 16.77
C SER A 601 -10.60 9.98 16.75
N ALA A 602 -9.42 10.51 16.41
CA ALA A 602 -9.21 11.95 16.30
C ALA A 602 -10.17 12.56 15.26
N GLY A 603 -11.01 13.52 15.72
CA GLY A 603 -12.01 14.19 14.89
C GLY A 603 -13.24 13.34 14.52
N ILE A 604 -13.36 12.10 15.03
CA ILE A 604 -14.51 11.22 14.82
C ILE A 604 -15.25 10.98 16.16
N ARG A 605 -16.54 11.29 16.16
CA ARG A 605 -17.43 11.02 17.29
C ARG A 605 -18.31 9.82 16.99
N ARG A 606 -18.72 9.10 18.02
CA ARG A 606 -19.56 7.89 17.96
C ARG A 606 -20.77 8.05 18.84
N ILE A 607 -21.95 7.81 18.28
CA ILE A 607 -23.20 7.66 19.03
C ILE A 607 -23.69 6.22 18.92
N ARG A 608 -24.15 5.68 20.05
CA ARG A 608 -24.92 4.44 20.12
C ARG A 608 -26.32 4.75 20.58
N ALA A 609 -27.31 4.20 19.87
CA ALA A 609 -28.72 4.42 20.17
C ALA A 609 -29.52 3.13 19.99
N VAL A 610 -30.69 3.10 20.61
CA VAL A 610 -31.65 1.99 20.60
C VAL A 610 -33.04 2.48 20.22
N VAL A 611 -33.91 1.55 19.79
CA VAL A 611 -35.33 1.77 19.59
C VAL A 611 -36.12 0.84 20.50
N GLU A 612 -37.15 1.39 21.16
CA GLU A 612 -38.06 0.71 22.09
C GLU A 612 -39.43 0.46 21.44
#